data_33af0efcfdec39f14158df671b1fac36
#
_entry.id   33af0efcfdec39f14158df671b1fac36
#
_cell.length_a   1.000
_cell.length_b   1.000
_cell.length_c   1.000
_cell.angle_alpha   90.00
_cell.angle_beta   90.00
_cell.angle_gamma   90.00
#
_symmetry.space_group_name_H-M   'P 1'
#
loop_
_entity.id
_entity.type
_entity.pdbx_description
1 polymer ?
#
loop_
_entity_poly.entity_id
_entity_poly.type
_entity_poly.pdbx_seq_one_letter_code
_entity_poly.pdbx_strand_id
1 'polypeptide(L)'
;AFFRALDPAMEIELLVEDGQAVGPGTDLMRLSGNARAMLTAERSALNTVQHLSGIATLVRDYVRAMDNPACTLLDTRKTIPGLRLLEKYAVRLGGGSNHRMGLWDAAMIKDNHVLVAGSVGEAVRRAVAAGVKEIICEVDRLDQIEPALAAGATRLLLDNMD
;
A
#
# COMPACT_ATOMS: atom_id res chain seq x y z
N ALA A 1 -9.47 -13.90 -12.38
CA ALA A 1 -9.44 -14.94 -11.33
C ALA A 1 -10.84 -15.47 -11.03
N PHE A 2 -11.83 -14.64 -10.62
CA PHE A 2 -13.14 -15.07 -10.13
C PHE A 2 -13.90 -15.99 -11.12
N PHE A 3 -14.05 -15.54 -12.36
CA PHE A 3 -14.80 -16.30 -13.39
C PHE A 3 -14.16 -17.65 -13.68
N ARG A 4 -12.83 -17.71 -13.88
CA ARG A 4 -12.11 -18.96 -14.15
C ARG A 4 -12.05 -19.91 -12.95
N ALA A 5 -12.28 -19.41 -11.75
CA ALA A 5 -12.39 -20.27 -10.56
C ALA A 5 -13.67 -21.11 -10.56
N LEU A 6 -14.74 -20.62 -11.22
CA LEU A 6 -16.04 -21.31 -11.34
C LEU A 6 -16.22 -22.01 -12.68
N ASP A 7 -15.59 -21.51 -13.74
CA ASP A 7 -15.57 -22.11 -15.07
C ASP A 7 -14.16 -21.94 -15.67
N PRO A 8 -13.31 -22.96 -15.59
CA PRO A 8 -11.96 -22.92 -16.17
C PRO A 8 -11.95 -22.67 -17.70
N ALA A 9 -13.03 -22.99 -18.40
CA ALA A 9 -13.19 -22.81 -19.85
C ALA A 9 -13.65 -21.37 -20.20
N MET A 10 -13.92 -20.53 -19.22
CA MET A 10 -14.37 -19.14 -19.45
C MET A 10 -13.38 -18.39 -20.34
N GLU A 11 -13.87 -17.90 -21.46
CA GLU A 11 -13.13 -16.96 -22.31
C GLU A 11 -13.21 -15.55 -21.74
N ILE A 12 -12.07 -14.91 -21.58
CA ILE A 12 -11.95 -13.57 -21.04
C ILE A 12 -11.05 -12.76 -21.96
N GLU A 13 -11.61 -11.74 -22.58
CA GLU A 13 -10.91 -10.73 -23.35
C GLU A 13 -10.82 -9.45 -22.50
N LEU A 14 -9.61 -9.03 -22.15
CA LEU A 14 -9.37 -7.74 -21.49
C LEU A 14 -9.28 -6.66 -22.56
N LEU A 15 -10.06 -5.58 -22.41
CA LEU A 15 -10.13 -4.48 -23.37
C LEU A 15 -9.36 -3.25 -22.90
N VAL A 16 -8.90 -3.26 -21.65
CA VAL A 16 -8.13 -2.20 -21.01
C VAL A 16 -7.00 -2.80 -20.20
N GLU A 17 -5.97 -2.02 -19.95
CA GLU A 17 -4.85 -2.40 -19.09
C GLU A 17 -5.08 -1.97 -17.65
N ASP A 18 -4.42 -2.67 -16.70
CA ASP A 18 -4.43 -2.29 -15.29
C ASP A 18 -3.81 -0.89 -15.12
N GLY A 19 -4.52 -0.02 -14.39
CA GLY A 19 -4.11 1.37 -14.18
C GLY A 19 -4.51 2.33 -15.31
N GLN A 20 -5.05 1.83 -16.41
CA GLN A 20 -5.55 2.69 -17.48
C GLN A 20 -6.74 3.53 -16.98
N ALA A 21 -6.70 4.85 -17.24
CA ALA A 21 -7.82 5.73 -16.97
C ALA A 21 -8.89 5.55 -18.04
N VAL A 22 -10.12 5.30 -17.60
CA VAL A 22 -11.28 5.09 -18.48
C VAL A 22 -12.41 6.04 -18.13
N GLY A 23 -13.23 6.36 -19.12
CA GLY A 23 -14.45 7.17 -18.93
C GLY A 23 -15.70 6.31 -18.67
N PRO A 24 -16.81 6.95 -18.32
CA PRO A 24 -18.09 6.28 -18.19
C PRO A 24 -18.50 5.54 -19.49
N GLY A 25 -19.03 4.31 -19.34
CA GLY A 25 -19.48 3.50 -20.46
C GLY A 25 -18.37 2.75 -21.21
N THR A 26 -17.12 2.85 -20.77
CA THR A 26 -16.03 2.05 -21.36
C THR A 26 -16.18 0.58 -21.01
N ASP A 27 -16.17 -0.30 -22.02
CA ASP A 27 -16.10 -1.73 -21.82
C ASP A 27 -14.71 -2.12 -21.29
N LEU A 28 -14.65 -2.78 -20.14
CA LEU A 28 -13.39 -3.20 -19.50
C LEU A 28 -12.94 -4.60 -19.94
N MET A 29 -13.91 -5.49 -20.14
CA MET A 29 -13.67 -6.88 -20.57
C MET A 29 -14.91 -7.45 -21.23
N ARG A 30 -14.69 -8.50 -22.04
CA ARG A 30 -15.74 -9.37 -22.57
C ARG A 30 -15.59 -10.77 -21.99
N LEU A 31 -16.72 -11.40 -21.67
CA LEU A 31 -16.79 -12.73 -21.11
C LEU A 31 -17.67 -13.60 -21.99
N SER A 32 -17.22 -14.84 -22.27
CA SER A 32 -18.00 -15.86 -22.96
C SER A 32 -17.81 -17.20 -22.22
N GLY A 33 -18.92 -17.84 -21.85
CA GLY A 33 -18.87 -19.11 -21.11
C GLY A 33 -20.17 -19.42 -20.39
N ASN A 34 -20.10 -20.23 -19.34
CA ASN A 34 -21.27 -20.68 -18.59
C ASN A 34 -21.97 -19.55 -17.85
N ALA A 35 -23.21 -19.24 -18.22
CA ALA A 35 -24.00 -18.14 -17.66
C ALA A 35 -24.17 -18.23 -16.13
N ARG A 36 -24.35 -19.46 -15.56
CA ARG A 36 -24.45 -19.63 -14.10
C ARG A 36 -23.16 -19.25 -13.39
N ALA A 37 -22.00 -19.65 -13.93
CA ALA A 37 -20.69 -19.29 -13.41
C ALA A 37 -20.48 -17.76 -13.47
N MET A 38 -20.86 -17.13 -14.59
CA MET A 38 -20.80 -15.65 -14.73
C MET A 38 -21.61 -14.95 -13.63
N LEU A 39 -22.90 -15.29 -13.50
CA LEU A 39 -23.78 -14.66 -12.50
C LEU A 39 -23.31 -14.91 -11.07
N THR A 40 -22.75 -16.07 -10.78
CA THR A 40 -22.23 -16.40 -9.45
C THR A 40 -20.97 -15.60 -9.11
N ALA A 41 -20.07 -15.40 -10.06
CA ALA A 41 -18.81 -14.67 -9.86
C ALA A 41 -18.95 -13.14 -9.91
N GLU A 42 -19.96 -12.63 -10.61
CA GLU A 42 -20.12 -11.22 -11.00
C GLU A 42 -19.98 -10.29 -9.81
N ARG A 43 -20.74 -10.47 -8.73
CA ARG A 43 -20.75 -9.55 -7.62
C ARG A 43 -19.39 -9.42 -6.94
N SER A 44 -18.71 -10.55 -6.72
CA SER A 44 -17.37 -10.56 -6.13
C SER A 44 -16.33 -9.90 -7.04
N ALA A 45 -16.41 -10.16 -8.35
CA ALA A 45 -15.54 -9.55 -9.34
C ALA A 45 -15.73 -8.03 -9.40
N LEU A 46 -16.99 -7.56 -9.51
CA LEU A 46 -17.33 -6.15 -9.56
C LEU A 46 -16.92 -5.41 -8.28
N ASN A 47 -17.21 -5.97 -7.10
CA ASN A 47 -16.83 -5.34 -5.84
C ASN A 47 -15.30 -5.18 -5.75
N THR A 48 -14.54 -6.18 -6.17
CA THR A 48 -13.08 -6.11 -6.15
C THR A 48 -12.55 -5.06 -7.12
N VAL A 49 -13.05 -5.05 -8.36
CA VAL A 49 -12.62 -4.04 -9.37
C VAL A 49 -12.97 -2.64 -8.91
N GLN A 50 -14.18 -2.42 -8.39
CA GLN A 50 -14.62 -1.11 -7.90
C GLN A 50 -13.76 -0.62 -6.74
N HIS A 51 -13.48 -1.48 -5.76
CA HIS A 51 -12.64 -1.14 -4.60
C HIS A 51 -11.23 -0.74 -5.03
N LEU A 52 -10.57 -1.58 -5.82
CA LEU A 52 -9.19 -1.35 -6.26
C LEU A 52 -9.07 -0.17 -7.23
N SER A 53 -10.04 0.03 -8.11
CA SER A 53 -10.10 1.19 -9.00
C SER A 53 -10.31 2.49 -8.22
N GLY A 54 -11.10 2.44 -7.15
CA GLY A 54 -11.27 3.58 -6.23
C GLY A 54 -9.96 4.00 -5.58
N ILE A 55 -9.18 3.01 -5.08
CA ILE A 55 -7.85 3.27 -4.50
C ILE A 55 -6.91 3.88 -5.56
N ALA A 56 -6.80 3.26 -6.74
CA ALA A 56 -5.91 3.75 -7.79
C ALA A 56 -6.27 5.16 -8.24
N THR A 57 -7.57 5.46 -8.36
CA THR A 57 -8.06 6.78 -8.73
C THR A 57 -7.72 7.83 -7.68
N LEU A 58 -8.00 7.54 -6.42
CA LEU A 58 -7.70 8.45 -5.30
C LEU A 58 -6.19 8.73 -5.20
N VAL A 59 -5.36 7.69 -5.29
CA VAL A 59 -3.90 7.84 -5.27
C VAL A 59 -3.42 8.73 -6.43
N ARG A 60 -3.93 8.52 -7.64
CA ARG A 60 -3.60 9.35 -8.80
C ARG A 60 -3.96 10.81 -8.59
N ASP A 61 -5.10 11.07 -7.97
CA ASP A 61 -5.53 12.43 -7.69
C ASP A 61 -4.63 13.12 -6.67
N TYR A 62 -4.20 12.39 -5.61
CA TYR A 62 -3.19 12.89 -4.66
C TYR A 62 -1.84 13.15 -5.31
N VAL A 63 -1.34 12.20 -6.12
CA VAL A 63 -0.05 12.36 -6.82
C VAL A 63 -0.08 13.58 -7.74
N ARG A 64 -1.19 13.81 -8.45
CA ARG A 64 -1.37 15.01 -9.28
C ARG A 64 -1.43 16.29 -8.46
N ALA A 65 -2.15 16.27 -7.34
CA ALA A 65 -2.28 17.43 -6.46
C ALA A 65 -0.95 17.82 -5.78
N MET A 66 -0.09 16.84 -5.51
CA MET A 66 1.25 17.10 -4.96
C MET A 66 2.14 17.91 -5.90
N ASP A 67 2.01 17.68 -7.21
CA ASP A 67 2.76 18.36 -8.28
C ASP A 67 4.25 18.59 -7.96
N ASN A 68 4.88 17.61 -7.31
CA ASN A 68 6.27 17.69 -6.85
C ASN A 68 6.99 16.35 -7.09
N PRO A 69 7.91 16.30 -8.08
CA PRO A 69 8.62 15.06 -8.42
C PRO A 69 9.61 14.59 -7.33
N ALA A 70 9.98 15.46 -6.40
CA ALA A 70 10.83 15.10 -5.25
C ALA A 70 10.02 14.48 -4.10
N CYS A 71 8.69 14.51 -4.16
CA CYS A 71 7.80 13.96 -3.15
C CYS A 71 7.16 12.66 -3.65
N THR A 72 7.16 11.63 -2.82
CA THR A 72 6.57 10.32 -3.15
C THR A 72 5.43 10.02 -2.19
N LEU A 73 4.24 9.74 -2.73
CA LEU A 73 3.11 9.26 -1.94
C LEU A 73 3.32 7.78 -1.58
N LEU A 74 3.37 7.48 -0.28
CA LEU A 74 3.54 6.13 0.23
C LEU A 74 2.23 5.60 0.82
N ASP A 75 1.99 4.31 0.62
CA ASP A 75 0.91 3.61 1.31
C ASP A 75 1.27 3.25 2.77
N THR A 76 0.38 2.55 3.44
CA THR A 76 0.57 2.05 4.80
C THR A 76 0.23 0.57 4.92
N ARG A 77 0.39 0.02 6.13
CA ARG A 77 -0.11 -1.31 6.49
C ARG A 77 -1.56 -1.32 7.00
N LYS A 78 -2.21 -0.16 7.05
CA LYS A 78 -3.62 -0.03 7.45
C LYS A 78 -4.52 -0.43 6.28
N THR A 79 -4.61 -1.73 6.01
CA THR A 79 -5.30 -2.34 4.87
C THR A 79 -6.42 -3.24 5.35
N ILE A 80 -7.39 -3.50 4.47
CA ILE A 80 -8.43 -4.51 4.75
C ILE A 80 -7.77 -5.88 4.91
N PRO A 81 -8.12 -6.65 5.96
CA PRO A 81 -7.58 -7.99 6.14
C PRO A 81 -7.73 -8.86 4.89
N GLY A 82 -6.65 -9.50 4.47
CA GLY A 82 -6.59 -10.33 3.27
C GLY A 82 -6.40 -9.57 1.95
N LEU A 83 -6.60 -8.25 1.88
CA LEU A 83 -6.52 -7.49 0.63
C LEU A 83 -5.23 -6.68 0.45
N ARG A 84 -4.29 -6.71 1.40
CA ARG A 84 -3.09 -5.86 1.37
C ARG A 84 -2.32 -5.91 0.05
N LEU A 85 -2.11 -7.09 -0.52
CA LEU A 85 -1.37 -7.24 -1.77
C LEU A 85 -2.07 -6.52 -2.93
N LEU A 86 -3.39 -6.64 -3.01
CA LEU A 86 -4.19 -6.02 -4.05
C LEU A 86 -4.32 -4.51 -3.85
N GLU A 87 -4.53 -4.05 -2.61
CA GLU A 87 -4.63 -2.62 -2.30
C GLU A 87 -3.30 -1.90 -2.57
N LYS A 88 -2.17 -2.50 -2.16
CA LYS A 88 -0.84 -1.96 -2.46
C LYS A 88 -0.51 -1.99 -3.95
N TYR A 89 -0.99 -3.00 -4.68
CA TYR A 89 -0.91 -3.02 -6.13
C TYR A 89 -1.68 -1.85 -6.75
N ALA A 90 -2.91 -1.61 -6.30
CA ALA A 90 -3.72 -0.47 -6.76
C ALA A 90 -3.06 0.89 -6.47
N VAL A 91 -2.39 1.04 -5.31
CA VAL A 91 -1.60 2.25 -5.00
C VAL A 91 -0.51 2.49 -6.05
N ARG A 92 0.23 1.46 -6.45
CA ARG A 92 1.26 1.57 -7.49
C ARG A 92 0.67 1.98 -8.84
N LEU A 93 -0.47 1.41 -9.21
CA LEU A 93 -1.16 1.77 -10.46
C LEU A 93 -1.66 3.20 -10.46
N GLY A 94 -1.97 3.76 -9.30
CA GLY A 94 -2.30 5.18 -9.13
C GLY A 94 -1.11 6.13 -9.19
N GLY A 95 0.13 5.61 -9.26
CA GLY A 95 1.36 6.41 -9.26
C GLY A 95 2.00 6.62 -7.89
N GLY A 96 1.45 6.02 -6.83
CA GLY A 96 2.08 5.97 -5.52
C GLY A 96 3.15 4.88 -5.42
N SER A 97 3.81 4.80 -4.28
CA SER A 97 4.81 3.79 -3.97
C SER A 97 4.43 2.98 -2.73
N ASN A 98 4.90 1.74 -2.67
CA ASN A 98 4.64 0.91 -1.51
C ASN A 98 5.64 1.18 -0.39
N HIS A 99 5.14 1.44 0.80
CA HIS A 99 5.88 1.30 2.04
C HIS A 99 6.00 -0.20 2.39
N ARG A 100 6.66 -0.55 3.49
CA ARG A 100 6.87 -1.94 3.92
C ARG A 100 5.58 -2.78 3.82
N MET A 101 5.72 -4.01 3.32
CA MET A 101 4.63 -4.98 3.20
C MET A 101 4.29 -5.63 4.54
N GLY A 102 5.31 -5.88 5.35
CA GLY A 102 5.18 -6.58 6.62
C GLY A 102 6.18 -6.08 7.67
N LEU A 103 6.44 -6.92 8.68
CA LEU A 103 7.43 -6.62 9.73
C LEU A 103 8.83 -7.12 9.38
N TRP A 104 8.95 -7.87 8.30
CA TRP A 104 10.18 -8.52 7.87
C TRP A 104 11.03 -7.68 6.91
N ASP A 105 10.48 -6.67 6.28
CA ASP A 105 11.17 -5.85 5.26
C ASP A 105 11.74 -4.53 5.79
N ALA A 106 11.19 -3.99 6.90
CA ALA A 106 11.77 -2.86 7.61
C ALA A 106 11.28 -2.78 9.05
N ALA A 107 12.15 -2.39 9.98
CA ALA A 107 11.73 -2.04 11.33
C ALA A 107 11.11 -0.63 11.31
N MET A 108 10.06 -0.45 12.10
CA MET A 108 9.51 0.87 12.40
C MET A 108 9.41 1.03 13.91
N ILE A 109 10.27 1.88 14.44
CA ILE A 109 10.26 2.26 15.85
C ILE A 109 9.12 3.23 16.07
N LYS A 110 8.28 2.96 17.05
CA LYS A 110 7.09 3.73 17.40
C LYS A 110 7.07 4.03 18.90
N ASP A 111 6.14 4.87 19.33
CA ASP A 111 5.89 5.26 20.71
C ASP A 111 6.00 4.09 21.72
N ASN A 112 5.32 2.99 21.46
CA ASN A 112 5.35 1.80 22.30
C ASN A 112 6.76 1.17 22.39
N HIS A 113 7.53 1.19 21.31
CA HIS A 113 8.91 0.69 21.33
C HIS A 113 9.81 1.62 22.14
N VAL A 114 9.61 2.93 22.00
CA VAL A 114 10.34 3.95 22.76
C VAL A 114 10.04 3.84 24.26
N LEU A 115 8.75 3.66 24.60
CA LEU A 115 8.32 3.47 25.98
C LEU A 115 9.02 2.25 26.65
N VAL A 116 9.03 1.12 25.95
CA VAL A 116 9.66 -0.11 26.47
C VAL A 116 11.19 -0.02 26.52
N ALA A 117 11.80 0.68 25.57
CA ALA A 117 13.25 0.86 25.53
C ALA A 117 13.74 1.95 26.50
N GLY A 118 12.88 2.89 26.88
CA GLY A 118 13.18 4.03 27.74
C GLY A 118 13.58 5.30 27.00
N SER A 119 14.01 5.20 25.73
CA SER A 119 14.28 6.36 24.86
C SER A 119 14.29 5.99 23.39
N VAL A 120 14.13 7.00 22.52
CA VAL A 120 14.22 6.84 21.05
C VAL A 120 15.58 6.25 20.64
N GLY A 121 16.68 6.84 21.13
CA GLY A 121 18.03 6.38 20.80
C GLY A 121 18.29 4.94 21.24
N GLU A 122 17.78 4.52 22.39
CA GLU A 122 17.93 3.15 22.86
C GLU A 122 17.10 2.15 22.02
N ALA A 123 15.87 2.53 21.65
CA ALA A 123 15.04 1.72 20.78
C ALA A 123 15.71 1.47 19.41
N VAL A 124 16.29 2.52 18.82
CA VAL A 124 17.03 2.42 17.56
C VAL A 124 18.30 1.58 17.71
N ARG A 125 19.10 1.79 18.76
CA ARG A 125 20.32 0.98 19.02
C ARG A 125 20.01 -0.51 19.14
N ARG A 126 18.92 -0.87 19.80
CA ARG A 126 18.48 -2.29 19.88
C ARG A 126 18.15 -2.88 18.52
N ALA A 127 17.51 -2.12 17.64
CA ALA A 127 17.23 -2.57 16.28
C ALA A 127 18.52 -2.71 15.45
N VAL A 128 19.46 -1.78 15.58
CA VAL A 128 20.79 -1.87 14.96
C VAL A 128 21.54 -3.11 15.44
N ALA A 129 21.58 -3.32 16.76
CA ALA A 129 22.23 -4.48 17.37
C ALA A 129 21.62 -5.83 16.94
N ALA A 130 20.31 -5.83 16.61
CA ALA A 130 19.62 -6.99 16.04
C ALA A 130 19.89 -7.20 14.54
N GLY A 131 20.74 -6.38 13.91
CA GLY A 131 21.12 -6.52 12.52
C GLY A 131 20.09 -5.99 11.51
N VAL A 132 19.12 -5.19 11.96
CA VAL A 132 18.12 -4.58 11.07
C VAL A 132 18.79 -3.52 10.21
N LYS A 133 18.65 -3.63 8.88
CA LYS A 133 19.31 -2.72 7.93
C LYS A 133 18.51 -1.44 7.67
N GLU A 134 17.19 -1.56 7.57
CA GLU A 134 16.31 -0.43 7.34
C GLU A 134 15.50 -0.13 8.60
N ILE A 135 15.80 0.98 9.24
CA ILE A 135 15.19 1.40 10.50
C ILE A 135 14.52 2.75 10.30
N ILE A 136 13.19 2.72 10.33
CA ILE A 136 12.35 3.92 10.28
C ILE A 136 12.00 4.27 11.72
N CYS A 137 12.29 5.48 12.15
CA CYS A 137 11.93 5.94 13.48
C CYS A 137 10.83 7.00 13.39
N GLU A 138 9.68 6.70 13.98
CA GLU A 138 8.60 7.66 14.15
C GLU A 138 8.98 8.62 15.30
N VAL A 139 8.91 9.91 15.03
CA VAL A 139 9.21 10.98 15.98
C VAL A 139 8.05 11.98 15.99
N ASP A 140 7.61 12.35 17.18
CA ASP A 140 6.49 13.27 17.44
C ASP A 140 6.96 14.62 18.03
N ARG A 141 8.28 14.74 18.31
CA ARG A 141 8.91 15.96 18.82
C ARG A 141 10.28 16.19 18.20
N LEU A 142 10.66 17.44 18.04
CA LEU A 142 11.94 17.84 17.45
C LEU A 142 13.15 17.30 18.21
N ASP A 143 13.08 17.20 19.55
CA ASP A 143 14.16 16.72 20.41
C ASP A 143 14.48 15.21 20.24
N GLN A 144 13.61 14.47 19.56
CA GLN A 144 13.81 13.06 19.24
C GLN A 144 14.61 12.84 17.95
N ILE A 145 14.69 13.82 17.06
CA ILE A 145 15.26 13.70 15.71
C ILE A 145 16.75 13.34 15.80
N GLU A 146 17.56 14.20 16.47
CA GLU A 146 18.99 13.98 16.57
C GLU A 146 19.35 12.67 17.30
N PRO A 147 18.73 12.30 18.44
CA PRO A 147 18.96 11.00 19.08
C PRO A 147 18.62 9.80 18.21
N ALA A 148 17.57 9.88 17.37
CA ALA A 148 17.22 8.81 16.45
C ALA A 148 18.29 8.62 15.37
N LEU A 149 18.70 9.71 14.72
CA LEU A 149 19.73 9.69 13.67
C LEU A 149 21.10 9.26 14.21
N ALA A 150 21.52 9.80 15.33
CA ALA A 150 22.78 9.46 15.99
C ALA A 150 22.83 7.99 16.43
N ALA A 151 21.68 7.38 16.72
CA ALA A 151 21.57 5.96 17.06
C ALA A 151 21.57 5.02 15.84
N GLY A 152 21.41 5.54 14.62
CA GLY A 152 21.46 4.77 13.37
C GLY A 152 20.10 4.58 12.68
N ALA A 153 19.09 5.41 12.97
CA ALA A 153 17.87 5.42 12.15
C ALA A 153 18.21 5.84 10.72
N THR A 154 17.72 5.05 9.75
CA THR A 154 17.98 5.31 8.31
C THR A 154 16.95 6.28 7.72
N ARG A 155 15.77 6.37 8.33
CA ARG A 155 14.68 7.28 7.95
C ARG A 155 13.93 7.75 9.19
N LEU A 156 13.38 8.95 9.10
CA LEU A 156 12.46 9.48 10.08
C LEU A 156 11.04 9.55 9.51
N LEU A 157 10.06 9.24 10.32
CA LEU A 157 8.65 9.51 10.08
C LEU A 157 8.24 10.61 11.07
N LEU A 158 7.96 11.80 10.54
CA LEU A 158 7.47 12.91 11.34
C LEU A 158 5.96 12.70 11.57
N ASP A 159 5.57 12.54 12.84
CA ASP A 159 4.18 12.25 13.19
C ASP A 159 3.56 13.43 13.91
N ASN A 160 2.47 13.97 13.33
CA ASN A 160 1.70 15.10 13.87
C ASN A 160 2.54 16.33 14.25
N MET A 161 3.58 16.65 13.47
CA MET A 161 4.36 17.88 13.61
C MET A 161 3.77 18.99 12.72
N ASP A 162 3.62 20.19 13.29
CA ASP A 162 3.21 21.42 12.58
C ASP A 162 4.38 22.05 11.81
#